data_dc58160b4b9b50637080f35a5e689046
#
_entry.id   dc58160b4b9b50637080f35a5e689046
#
_cell.length_a   1.000
_cell.length_b   1.000
_cell.length_c   1.000
_cell.angle_alpha   90.00
_cell.angle_beta   90.00
_cell.angle_gamma   90.00
#
_symmetry.space_group_name_H-M   'P 1'
#
loop_
_entity.id
_entity.type
_entity.pdbx_description
1 polymer ?
#
loop_
_entity_poly.entity_id
_entity_poly.type
_entity_poly.pdbx_seq_one_letter_code
_entity_poly.pdbx_strand_id
1 'polypeptide(L)'
;MTEISKTNNVLTTGEVAIICKVAARTVSKWIDCGRLEGYRIPGSRDRRVTHEALENFMRKHSLPLTGFAAAVGQGMLLIVDANATTAQTLRDVIVQETKREVFIVRGAFEAGVLCERSRPSAIVVDCNIGVNEAAGLASWLRCENRATRVVAIGETLTAADDVTLMRAGVGAIVRKPCTVRAILTALENRMSQAG
;
A
#
# COMPACT_ATOMS: atom_id res chain seq x y z
N MET A 1 19.67 -8.42 -23.11
CA MET A 1 20.04 -8.53 -21.69
C MET A 1 19.00 -7.75 -20.92
N THR A 2 18.05 -8.45 -20.32
CA THR A 2 16.88 -7.87 -19.68
C THR A 2 17.25 -7.50 -18.25
N GLU A 3 17.30 -6.22 -17.93
CA GLU A 3 17.42 -5.76 -16.55
C GLU A 3 16.17 -6.18 -15.78
N ILE A 4 16.34 -7.13 -14.88
CA ILE A 4 15.33 -7.48 -13.88
C ILE A 4 15.31 -6.32 -12.89
N SER A 5 14.31 -5.45 -13.05
CA SER A 5 14.03 -4.35 -12.14
C SER A 5 13.85 -4.93 -10.72
N LYS A 6 14.70 -4.48 -9.80
CA LYS A 6 14.71 -4.91 -8.39
C LYS A 6 13.49 -4.37 -7.66
N THR A 7 12.36 -5.04 -7.78
CA THR A 7 11.27 -4.89 -6.82
C THR A 7 11.67 -5.66 -5.56
N ASN A 8 12.27 -4.95 -4.61
CA ASN A 8 12.81 -5.57 -3.39
C ASN A 8 11.65 -5.85 -2.42
N ASN A 9 10.83 -6.86 -2.72
CA ASN A 9 9.72 -7.31 -1.88
C ASN A 9 10.20 -8.18 -0.68
N VAL A 10 11.46 -8.02 -0.30
CA VAL A 10 12.15 -8.89 0.66
C VAL A 10 12.97 -8.05 1.63
N LEU A 11 12.79 -8.28 2.92
CA LEU A 11 13.47 -7.59 4.02
C LEU A 11 14.63 -8.41 4.58
N THR A 12 15.67 -7.72 5.03
CA THR A 12 16.74 -8.30 5.85
C THR A 12 16.30 -8.46 7.30
N THR A 13 17.00 -9.28 8.07
CA THR A 13 16.74 -9.40 9.53
C THR A 13 16.94 -8.08 10.26
N GLY A 14 17.82 -7.21 9.78
CA GLY A 14 18.04 -5.86 10.33
C GLY A 14 16.83 -4.95 10.12
N GLU A 15 16.29 -4.90 8.91
CA GLU A 15 15.08 -4.11 8.59
C GLU A 15 13.88 -4.60 9.38
N VAL A 16 13.67 -5.92 9.47
CA VAL A 16 12.59 -6.50 10.29
C VAL A 16 12.77 -6.14 11.76
N ALA A 17 14.02 -6.12 12.27
CA ALA A 17 14.32 -5.76 13.64
C ALA A 17 13.95 -4.30 13.97
N ILE A 18 14.22 -3.37 13.03
CA ILE A 18 13.83 -1.97 13.13
C ILE A 18 12.30 -1.84 13.14
N ILE A 19 11.61 -2.51 12.20
CA ILE A 19 10.16 -2.50 12.09
C ILE A 19 9.48 -3.00 13.35
N CYS A 20 9.94 -4.14 13.87
CA CYS A 20 9.38 -4.77 15.07
C CYS A 20 9.90 -4.19 16.39
N LYS A 21 10.86 -3.25 16.34
CA LYS A 21 11.54 -2.65 17.49
C LYS A 21 12.19 -3.71 18.41
N VAL A 22 12.88 -4.68 17.80
CA VAL A 22 13.58 -5.76 18.51
C VAL A 22 15.03 -5.88 18.02
N ALA A 23 15.87 -6.68 18.67
CA ALA A 23 17.22 -6.96 18.18
C ALA A 23 17.19 -7.91 16.96
N ALA A 24 18.11 -7.75 16.01
CA ALA A 24 18.21 -8.61 14.81
C ALA A 24 18.37 -10.10 15.15
N ARG A 25 19.04 -10.43 16.27
CA ARG A 25 19.14 -11.80 16.79
C ARG A 25 17.77 -12.41 17.15
N THR A 26 16.83 -11.59 17.61
CA THR A 26 15.46 -12.02 17.93
C THR A 26 14.72 -12.41 16.66
N VAL A 27 14.86 -11.62 15.60
CA VAL A 27 14.29 -11.93 14.28
C VAL A 27 14.88 -13.23 13.73
N SER A 28 16.20 -13.38 13.80
CA SER A 28 16.88 -14.62 13.38
C SER A 28 16.32 -15.85 14.14
N LYS A 29 16.10 -15.72 15.46
CA LYS A 29 15.49 -16.79 16.26
C LYS A 29 14.05 -17.09 15.84
N TRP A 30 13.25 -16.07 15.51
CA TRP A 30 11.88 -16.28 15.03
C TRP A 30 11.85 -17.07 13.71
N ILE A 31 12.77 -16.78 12.79
CA ILE A 31 12.91 -17.51 11.54
C ILE A 31 13.39 -18.95 11.80
N ASP A 32 14.42 -19.12 12.63
CA ASP A 32 15.01 -20.44 12.89
C ASP A 32 14.05 -21.39 13.64
N CYS A 33 13.13 -20.85 14.45
CA CYS A 33 12.11 -21.67 15.13
C CYS A 33 10.76 -21.72 14.38
N GLY A 34 10.70 -21.23 13.13
CA GLY A 34 9.50 -21.29 12.29
C GLY A 34 8.34 -20.37 12.71
N ARG A 35 8.58 -19.43 13.66
CA ARG A 35 7.56 -18.45 14.07
C ARG A 35 7.30 -17.39 13.01
N LEU A 36 8.38 -16.91 12.37
CA LEU A 36 8.33 -15.97 11.25
C LEU A 36 8.79 -16.70 10.00
N GLU A 37 7.94 -16.72 9.00
CA GLU A 37 8.27 -17.31 7.72
C GLU A 37 9.39 -16.51 7.03
N GLY A 38 10.47 -17.21 6.69
CA GLY A 38 11.63 -16.61 6.04
C GLY A 38 12.53 -17.70 5.49
N TYR A 39 13.50 -17.31 4.68
CA TYR A 39 14.44 -18.23 4.07
C TYR A 39 15.90 -17.76 4.22
N ARG A 40 16.83 -18.70 4.14
CA ARG A 40 18.27 -18.41 4.08
C ARG A 40 18.71 -18.33 2.63
N ILE A 41 19.58 -17.38 2.34
CA ILE A 41 20.23 -17.31 1.02
C ILE A 41 21.21 -18.50 0.94
N PRO A 42 21.11 -19.37 -0.09
CA PRO A 42 22.05 -20.46 -0.30
C PRO A 42 23.49 -19.95 -0.32
N GLY A 43 24.37 -20.59 0.45
CA GLY A 43 25.80 -20.19 0.55
C GLY A 43 26.06 -18.99 1.46
N SER A 44 25.05 -18.40 2.10
CA SER A 44 25.20 -17.29 3.05
C SER A 44 24.55 -17.60 4.41
N ARG A 45 24.95 -16.84 5.43
CA ARG A 45 24.24 -16.84 6.73
C ARG A 45 23.05 -15.90 6.75
N ASP A 46 22.85 -15.14 5.69
CA ASP A 46 21.82 -14.13 5.59
C ASP A 46 20.43 -14.75 5.46
N ARG A 47 19.49 -14.17 6.17
CA ARG A 47 18.07 -14.52 6.11
C ARG A 47 17.29 -13.41 5.44
N ARG A 48 16.22 -13.79 4.77
CA ARG A 48 15.28 -12.87 4.13
C ARG A 48 13.86 -13.21 4.55
N VAL A 49 13.06 -12.19 4.66
CA VAL A 49 11.64 -12.26 5.01
C VAL A 49 10.85 -11.48 3.97
N THR A 50 9.82 -12.06 3.40
CA THR A 50 8.93 -11.32 2.50
C THR A 50 8.09 -10.31 3.28
N HIS A 51 7.68 -9.22 2.63
CA HIS A 51 6.77 -8.25 3.25
C HIS A 51 5.49 -8.93 3.75
N GLU A 52 4.95 -9.86 2.96
CA GLU A 52 3.76 -10.63 3.29
C GLU A 52 3.94 -11.49 4.56
N ALA A 53 5.05 -12.21 4.65
CA ALA A 53 5.37 -13.03 5.80
C ALA A 53 5.48 -12.19 7.08
N LEU A 54 6.11 -11.01 6.98
CA LEU A 54 6.22 -10.10 8.11
C LEU A 54 4.87 -9.50 8.50
N GLU A 55 4.06 -9.08 7.55
CA GLU A 55 2.71 -8.54 7.80
C GLU A 55 1.84 -9.57 8.52
N ASN A 56 1.80 -10.81 8.01
CA ASN A 56 1.04 -11.92 8.59
C ASN A 56 1.52 -12.23 10.02
N PHE A 57 2.84 -12.24 10.23
CA PHE A 57 3.42 -12.42 11.57
C PHE A 57 2.99 -11.31 12.53
N MET A 58 3.08 -10.05 12.10
CA MET A 58 2.72 -8.89 12.93
C MET A 58 1.23 -8.91 13.28
N ARG A 59 0.35 -9.24 12.33
CA ARG A 59 -1.09 -9.40 12.58
C ARG A 59 -1.37 -10.53 13.58
N LYS A 60 -0.79 -11.71 13.36
CA LYS A 60 -0.96 -12.89 14.23
C LYS A 60 -0.55 -12.63 15.68
N HIS A 61 0.45 -11.78 15.88
CA HIS A 61 1.00 -11.46 17.20
C HIS A 61 0.55 -10.08 17.72
N SER A 62 -0.46 -9.45 17.11
CA SER A 62 -1.01 -8.14 17.49
C SER A 62 0.07 -7.05 17.61
N LEU A 63 1.12 -7.12 16.78
CA LEU A 63 2.17 -6.12 16.74
C LEU A 63 1.69 -4.89 15.96
N PRO A 64 2.04 -3.66 16.38
CA PRO A 64 1.61 -2.45 15.70
C PRO A 64 2.22 -2.36 14.29
N LEU A 65 1.36 -2.33 13.27
CA LEU A 65 1.77 -2.24 11.86
C LEU A 65 2.33 -0.84 11.48
N THR A 66 2.35 0.12 12.40
CA THR A 66 2.85 1.48 12.15
C THR A 66 4.29 1.52 11.67
N GLY A 67 5.17 0.71 12.26
CA GLY A 67 6.57 0.59 11.83
C GLY A 67 6.70 -0.12 10.48
N PHE A 68 5.86 -1.12 10.22
CA PHE A 68 5.81 -1.84 8.96
C PHE A 68 5.37 -0.93 7.81
N ALA A 69 4.29 -0.17 7.99
CA ALA A 69 3.80 0.75 6.96
C ALA A 69 4.78 1.90 6.67
N ALA A 70 5.57 2.34 7.65
CA ALA A 70 6.62 3.35 7.43
C ALA A 70 7.83 2.77 6.69
N ALA A 71 8.20 1.53 6.96
CA ALA A 71 9.32 0.86 6.30
C ALA A 71 8.96 0.30 4.91
N VAL A 72 7.70 -0.13 4.73
CA VAL A 72 7.09 -0.54 3.45
C VAL A 72 6.50 0.69 2.73
N GLY A 73 6.50 1.85 3.36
CA GLY A 73 5.94 3.12 2.86
C GLY A 73 6.56 3.64 1.56
N GLN A 74 7.59 2.97 1.04
CA GLN A 74 8.07 3.10 -0.34
C GLN A 74 7.50 2.04 -1.29
N GLY A 75 6.49 1.27 -0.87
CA GLY A 75 5.82 0.30 -1.73
C GLY A 75 5.13 0.94 -2.94
N MET A 76 4.79 0.10 -3.92
CA MET A 76 4.08 0.49 -5.13
C MET A 76 2.82 1.29 -4.81
N LEU A 77 2.63 2.39 -5.52
CA LEU A 77 1.40 3.18 -5.52
C LEU A 77 0.66 2.94 -6.84
N LEU A 78 -0.64 2.74 -6.76
CA LEU A 78 -1.50 2.60 -7.91
C LEU A 78 -2.39 3.83 -8.07
N ILE A 79 -2.41 4.41 -9.27
CA ILE A 79 -3.34 5.47 -9.65
C ILE A 79 -4.42 4.84 -10.55
N VAL A 80 -5.67 5.05 -10.18
CA VAL A 80 -6.85 4.60 -10.94
C VAL A 80 -7.57 5.84 -11.47
N ASP A 81 -7.42 6.14 -12.73
CA ASP A 81 -8.00 7.34 -13.36
C ASP A 81 -8.25 7.08 -14.86
N ALA A 82 -9.47 7.29 -15.32
CA ALA A 82 -9.85 7.16 -16.74
C ALA A 82 -9.15 8.20 -17.62
N ASN A 83 -8.75 9.35 -17.06
CA ASN A 83 -8.04 10.40 -17.77
C ASN A 83 -6.53 10.18 -17.73
N ALA A 84 -5.97 9.70 -18.83
CA ALA A 84 -4.56 9.39 -18.96
C ALA A 84 -3.64 10.59 -18.69
N THR A 85 -4.04 11.81 -19.11
CA THR A 85 -3.21 13.02 -18.93
C THR A 85 -3.12 13.41 -17.47
N THR A 86 -4.25 13.42 -16.76
CA THR A 86 -4.30 13.71 -15.32
C THR A 86 -3.50 12.69 -14.53
N ALA A 87 -3.72 11.40 -14.83
CA ALA A 87 -3.00 10.30 -14.20
C ALA A 87 -1.48 10.40 -14.39
N GLN A 88 -1.03 10.72 -15.62
CA GLN A 88 0.40 10.85 -15.91
C GLN A 88 1.01 12.03 -15.18
N THR A 89 0.36 13.18 -15.16
CA THR A 89 0.83 14.36 -14.42
C THR A 89 0.96 14.06 -12.92
N LEU A 90 -0.06 13.42 -12.34
CA LEU A 90 -0.05 13.02 -10.94
C LEU A 90 1.08 12.04 -10.64
N ARG A 91 1.26 11.04 -11.50
CA ARG A 91 2.35 10.07 -11.40
C ARG A 91 3.73 10.74 -11.38
N ASP A 92 3.98 11.61 -12.35
CA ASP A 92 5.30 12.23 -12.51
C ASP A 92 5.69 13.06 -11.28
N VAL A 93 4.76 13.80 -10.70
CA VAL A 93 4.99 14.56 -9.47
C VAL A 93 5.19 13.62 -8.27
N ILE A 94 4.37 12.56 -8.13
CA ILE A 94 4.53 11.60 -7.01
C ILE A 94 5.87 10.89 -7.09
N VAL A 95 6.31 10.45 -8.28
CA VAL A 95 7.61 9.80 -8.47
C VAL A 95 8.75 10.73 -8.09
N GLN A 96 8.66 12.02 -8.48
CA GLN A 96 9.67 13.03 -8.13
C GLN A 96 9.77 13.25 -6.62
N GLU A 97 8.62 13.39 -5.93
CA GLU A 97 8.59 13.72 -4.51
C GLU A 97 8.87 12.51 -3.59
N THR A 98 8.47 11.30 -4.00
CA THR A 98 8.47 10.15 -3.10
C THR A 98 9.41 9.02 -3.50
N LYS A 99 9.93 9.03 -4.73
CA LYS A 99 10.70 7.92 -5.34
C LYS A 99 9.97 6.57 -5.32
N ARG A 100 8.64 6.58 -5.16
CA ARG A 100 7.81 5.38 -5.21
C ARG A 100 7.68 4.87 -6.63
N GLU A 101 7.56 3.57 -6.77
CA GLU A 101 7.09 2.96 -8.01
C GLU A 101 5.59 3.25 -8.16
N VAL A 102 5.18 3.86 -9.27
CA VAL A 102 3.80 4.29 -9.50
C VAL A 102 3.28 3.70 -10.80
N PHE A 103 2.18 2.96 -10.71
CA PHE A 103 1.46 2.41 -11.85
C PHE A 103 0.15 3.16 -12.08
N ILE A 104 -0.29 3.20 -13.32
CA ILE A 104 -1.56 3.81 -13.73
C ILE A 104 -2.42 2.73 -14.36
N VAL A 105 -3.69 2.68 -13.98
CA VAL A 105 -4.75 1.90 -14.62
C VAL A 105 -5.98 2.75 -14.83
N ARG A 106 -6.85 2.36 -15.76
CA ARG A 106 -7.98 3.20 -16.17
C ARG A 106 -9.29 2.92 -15.45
N GLY A 107 -9.41 1.79 -14.76
CA GLY A 107 -10.64 1.41 -14.08
C GLY A 107 -10.45 0.44 -12.95
N ALA A 108 -11.53 0.20 -12.19
CA ALA A 108 -11.50 -0.65 -11.01
C ALA A 108 -11.17 -2.11 -11.33
N PHE A 109 -11.58 -2.63 -12.48
CA PHE A 109 -11.26 -4.01 -12.89
C PHE A 109 -9.75 -4.21 -13.08
N GLU A 110 -9.09 -3.34 -13.86
CA GLU A 110 -7.63 -3.38 -14.05
C GLU A 110 -6.89 -3.21 -12.73
N ALA A 111 -7.39 -2.32 -11.85
CA ALA A 111 -6.87 -2.11 -10.52
C ALA A 111 -6.94 -3.40 -9.69
N GLY A 112 -8.06 -4.11 -9.70
CA GLY A 112 -8.23 -5.38 -9.01
C GLY A 112 -7.23 -6.43 -9.47
N VAL A 113 -7.06 -6.61 -10.78
CA VAL A 113 -6.08 -7.55 -11.36
C VAL A 113 -4.65 -7.20 -10.94
N LEU A 114 -4.30 -5.92 -10.97
CA LEU A 114 -2.96 -5.49 -10.58
C LEU A 114 -2.74 -5.61 -9.06
N CYS A 115 -3.75 -5.30 -8.25
CA CYS A 115 -3.69 -5.47 -6.80
C CYS A 115 -3.45 -6.93 -6.40
N GLU A 116 -4.02 -7.89 -7.14
CA GLU A 116 -3.82 -9.31 -6.87
C GLU A 116 -2.37 -9.73 -7.07
N ARG A 117 -1.74 -9.22 -8.12
CA ARG A 117 -0.36 -9.58 -8.50
C ARG A 117 0.71 -8.82 -7.70
N SER A 118 0.50 -7.53 -7.46
CA SER A 118 1.57 -6.62 -7.02
C SER A 118 1.35 -6.06 -5.61
N ARG A 119 0.17 -6.25 -5.01
CA ARG A 119 -0.17 -5.82 -3.64
C ARG A 119 0.28 -4.40 -3.32
N PRO A 120 -0.27 -3.38 -3.99
CA PRO A 120 0.13 -2.01 -3.76
C PRO A 120 -0.06 -1.59 -2.30
N SER A 121 0.87 -0.80 -1.78
CA SER A 121 0.77 -0.25 -0.43
C SER A 121 -0.30 0.85 -0.33
N ALA A 122 -0.57 1.52 -1.46
CA ALA A 122 -1.55 2.60 -1.54
C ALA A 122 -2.18 2.68 -2.92
N ILE A 123 -3.41 3.17 -2.96
CA ILE A 123 -4.18 3.44 -4.18
C ILE A 123 -4.74 4.85 -4.09
N VAL A 124 -4.57 5.61 -5.16
CA VAL A 124 -5.29 6.86 -5.42
C VAL A 124 -6.32 6.57 -6.49
N VAL A 125 -7.59 6.68 -6.19
CA VAL A 125 -8.68 6.43 -7.13
C VAL A 125 -9.42 7.73 -7.44
N ASP A 126 -9.47 8.08 -8.73
CA ASP A 126 -10.31 9.18 -9.19
C ASP A 126 -11.75 8.73 -9.34
N CYS A 127 -12.67 9.41 -8.65
CA CYS A 127 -14.10 9.08 -8.68
C CYS A 127 -14.77 9.37 -10.03
N ASN A 128 -14.06 9.95 -10.99
CA ASN A 128 -14.55 10.08 -12.38
C ASN A 128 -14.70 8.72 -13.09
N ILE A 129 -14.07 7.65 -12.57
CA ILE A 129 -14.37 6.28 -13.03
C ILE A 129 -15.77 5.79 -12.60
N GLY A 130 -16.37 6.46 -11.62
CA GLY A 130 -17.62 6.11 -10.96
C GLY A 130 -17.42 5.90 -9.47
N VAL A 131 -18.26 6.55 -8.64
CA VAL A 131 -18.18 6.42 -7.17
C VAL A 131 -18.40 4.97 -6.72
N ASN A 132 -19.35 4.27 -7.35
CA ASN A 132 -19.63 2.86 -7.03
C ASN A 132 -18.48 1.94 -7.41
N GLU A 133 -17.77 2.21 -8.49
CA GLU A 133 -16.59 1.44 -8.89
C GLU A 133 -15.43 1.65 -7.90
N ALA A 134 -15.20 2.90 -7.50
CA ALA A 134 -14.19 3.22 -6.48
C ALA A 134 -14.52 2.57 -5.13
N ALA A 135 -15.80 2.61 -4.72
CA ALA A 135 -16.29 1.96 -3.51
C ALA A 135 -16.17 0.43 -3.60
N GLY A 136 -16.52 -0.17 -4.74
CA GLY A 136 -16.39 -1.61 -4.98
C GLY A 136 -14.95 -2.08 -4.83
N LEU A 137 -13.99 -1.38 -5.42
CA LEU A 137 -12.56 -1.67 -5.27
C LEU A 137 -12.10 -1.60 -3.81
N ALA A 138 -12.47 -0.54 -3.09
CA ALA A 138 -12.11 -0.37 -1.68
C ALA A 138 -12.73 -1.46 -0.80
N SER A 139 -14.01 -1.80 -1.03
CA SER A 139 -14.71 -2.86 -0.31
C SER A 139 -14.07 -4.23 -0.53
N TRP A 140 -13.71 -4.56 -1.77
CA TRP A 140 -13.02 -5.79 -2.10
C TRP A 140 -11.66 -5.88 -1.38
N LEU A 141 -10.85 -4.82 -1.42
CA LEU A 141 -9.56 -4.78 -0.71
C LEU A 141 -9.72 -5.00 0.79
N ARG A 142 -10.77 -4.44 1.39
CA ARG A 142 -11.08 -4.64 2.81
C ARG A 142 -11.51 -6.08 3.10
N CYS A 143 -12.33 -6.69 2.26
CA CYS A 143 -12.75 -8.09 2.42
C CYS A 143 -11.59 -9.06 2.35
N GLU A 144 -10.62 -8.79 1.47
CA GLU A 144 -9.36 -9.54 1.36
C GLU A 144 -8.37 -9.24 2.50
N ASN A 145 -8.79 -8.44 3.49
CA ASN A 145 -7.99 -8.03 4.62
C ASN A 145 -6.61 -7.44 4.22
N ARG A 146 -6.59 -6.68 3.13
CA ARG A 146 -5.37 -6.07 2.59
C ARG A 146 -5.07 -4.75 3.29
N ALA A 147 -3.81 -4.55 3.66
CA ALA A 147 -3.35 -3.30 4.30
C ALA A 147 -3.17 -2.15 3.29
N THR A 148 -3.73 -2.25 2.10
CA THR A 148 -3.67 -1.22 1.06
C THR A 148 -4.47 0.00 1.48
N ARG A 149 -3.82 1.17 1.49
CA ARG A 149 -4.53 2.42 1.76
C ARG A 149 -5.19 2.95 0.50
N VAL A 150 -6.48 3.24 0.58
CA VAL A 150 -7.24 3.82 -0.53
C VAL A 150 -7.56 5.28 -0.23
N VAL A 151 -7.19 6.17 -1.16
CA VAL A 151 -7.55 7.60 -1.15
C VAL A 151 -8.38 7.86 -2.39
N ALA A 152 -9.60 8.37 -2.21
CA ALA A 152 -10.46 8.80 -3.30
C ALA A 152 -10.23 10.28 -3.60
N ILE A 153 -10.20 10.63 -4.89
CA ILE A 153 -10.17 12.03 -5.33
C ILE A 153 -11.37 12.28 -6.24
N GLY A 154 -11.96 13.47 -6.15
CA GLY A 154 -13.12 13.81 -7.00
C GLY A 154 -13.49 15.28 -6.95
N GLU A 155 -14.13 15.76 -8.00
CA GLU A 155 -14.53 17.17 -8.15
C GLU A 155 -15.93 17.42 -7.57
N THR A 156 -16.89 16.59 -7.93
CA THR A 156 -18.32 16.78 -7.64
C THR A 156 -18.89 15.73 -6.70
N LEU A 157 -18.15 15.40 -5.63
CA LEU A 157 -18.61 14.42 -4.65
C LEU A 157 -19.67 15.01 -3.72
N THR A 158 -20.80 14.33 -3.59
CA THR A 158 -21.88 14.67 -2.66
C THR A 158 -21.60 14.08 -1.26
N ALA A 159 -22.35 14.54 -0.25
CA ALA A 159 -22.28 13.93 1.09
C ALA A 159 -22.68 12.44 1.08
N ALA A 160 -23.57 12.03 0.18
CA ALA A 160 -23.95 10.61 0.04
C ALA A 160 -22.81 9.78 -0.53
N ASP A 161 -22.04 10.35 -1.48
CA ASP A 161 -20.85 9.71 -2.03
C ASP A 161 -19.76 9.53 -0.97
N ASP A 162 -19.54 10.54 -0.13
CA ASP A 162 -18.60 10.45 0.99
C ASP A 162 -18.95 9.29 1.93
N VAL A 163 -20.22 9.17 2.30
CA VAL A 163 -20.70 8.06 3.15
C VAL A 163 -20.48 6.71 2.47
N THR A 164 -20.76 6.61 1.18
CA THR A 164 -20.60 5.39 0.40
C THR A 164 -19.12 4.97 0.36
N LEU A 165 -18.23 5.89 0.02
CA LEU A 165 -16.79 5.65 -0.05
C LEU A 165 -16.18 5.28 1.30
N MET A 166 -16.54 6.00 2.37
CA MET A 166 -16.03 5.71 3.71
C MET A 166 -16.50 4.35 4.24
N ARG A 167 -17.78 4.00 4.03
CA ARG A 167 -18.31 2.67 4.38
C ARG A 167 -17.62 1.54 3.61
N ALA A 168 -17.24 1.79 2.38
CA ALA A 168 -16.50 0.83 1.56
C ALA A 168 -15.05 0.59 2.04
N GLY A 169 -14.49 1.50 2.85
CA GLY A 169 -13.13 1.36 3.38
C GLY A 169 -12.12 2.32 2.74
N VAL A 170 -12.60 3.36 2.03
CA VAL A 170 -11.74 4.46 1.60
C VAL A 170 -11.20 5.17 2.83
N GLY A 171 -9.90 5.33 2.91
CA GLY A 171 -9.21 5.88 4.09
C GLY A 171 -9.21 7.40 4.14
N ALA A 172 -9.36 8.09 3.00
CA ALA A 172 -9.50 9.53 2.92
C ALA A 172 -10.11 9.95 1.58
N ILE A 173 -10.78 11.09 1.58
CA ILE A 173 -11.38 11.70 0.38
C ILE A 173 -10.76 13.09 0.20
N VAL A 174 -10.25 13.37 -0.99
CA VAL A 174 -9.65 14.65 -1.35
C VAL A 174 -10.44 15.27 -2.50
N ARG A 175 -10.94 16.48 -2.29
CA ARG A 175 -11.73 17.19 -3.32
C ARG A 175 -10.83 17.97 -4.27
N LYS A 176 -11.14 17.92 -5.54
CA LYS A 176 -10.51 18.77 -6.57
C LYS A 176 -11.13 20.18 -6.53
N PRO A 177 -10.37 21.25 -6.81
CA PRO A 177 -8.94 21.24 -7.12
C PRO A 177 -8.07 20.93 -5.87
N CYS A 178 -7.11 20.03 -6.03
CA CYS A 178 -6.21 19.64 -4.93
C CYS A 178 -4.76 19.65 -5.38
N THR A 179 -3.87 19.80 -4.40
CA THR A 179 -2.43 19.69 -4.63
C THR A 179 -1.98 18.25 -4.45
N VAL A 180 -0.90 17.84 -5.12
CA VAL A 180 -0.30 16.52 -4.92
C VAL A 180 0.09 16.31 -3.45
N ARG A 181 0.55 17.36 -2.78
CA ARG A 181 0.87 17.33 -1.36
C ARG A 181 -0.34 16.95 -0.49
N ALA A 182 -1.53 17.44 -0.81
CA ALA A 182 -2.76 17.05 -0.10
C ALA A 182 -3.04 15.54 -0.26
N ILE A 183 -2.83 14.98 -1.46
CA ILE A 183 -2.96 13.56 -1.74
C ILE A 183 -1.92 12.76 -0.97
N LEU A 184 -0.64 13.18 -0.97
CA LEU A 184 0.43 12.52 -0.23
C LEU A 184 0.16 12.55 1.28
N THR A 185 -0.28 13.69 1.82
CA THR A 185 -0.68 13.80 3.23
C THR A 185 -1.85 12.85 3.54
N ALA A 186 -2.84 12.75 2.66
CA ALA A 186 -3.95 11.82 2.82
C ALA A 186 -3.50 10.36 2.78
N LEU A 187 -2.47 10.03 2.01
CA LEU A 187 -1.86 8.70 1.96
C LEU A 187 -1.07 8.36 3.25
N GLU A 188 -0.48 9.36 3.89
CA GLU A 188 0.33 9.20 5.10
C GLU A 188 -0.51 9.21 6.37
N ASN A 189 -1.55 10.03 6.43
CA ASN A 189 -2.41 10.16 7.61
C ASN A 189 -3.26 8.89 7.82
N ARG A 190 -2.85 8.06 8.78
CA ARG A 190 -3.72 7.04 9.35
C ARG A 190 -4.74 7.76 10.24
N MET A 191 -5.99 7.84 9.81
CA MET A 191 -7.04 8.11 10.78
C MET A 191 -6.98 7.00 11.83
N SER A 192 -6.70 7.38 13.06
CA SER A 192 -6.94 6.57 14.24
C SER A 192 -8.40 6.13 14.17
N GLN A 193 -8.66 4.88 13.83
CA GLN A 193 -9.94 4.29 14.14
C GLN A 193 -9.94 4.10 15.64
N ALA A 194 -10.42 5.12 16.36
CA ALA A 194 -10.78 5.04 17.76
C ALA A 194 -12.24 4.54 17.83
N GLY A 195 -12.45 3.54 18.64
CA GLY A 195 -13.75 3.12 19.12
C GLY A 195 -14.26 1.83 18.57
#